data_e0796311914d65dd352cf55de983b7ca
#
_entry.id   e0796311914d65dd352cf55de983b7ca
#
_cell.length_a   1.000
_cell.length_b   1.000
_cell.length_c   1.000
_cell.angle_alpha   90.00
_cell.angle_beta   90.00
_cell.angle_gamma   90.00
#
_symmetry.space_group_name_H-M   'P 1'
#
loop_
_entity.id
_entity.type
_entity.pdbx_description
1 polymer ?
#
loop_
_entity_poly.entity_id
_entity_poly.type
_entity_poly.pdbx_seq_one_letter_code
_entity_poly.pdbx_strand_id
1 'polypeptide(L)'
;MEFTEIHTLERIPSGERVSTWIDLAFIWGAASICLPAFILGGALLVNYTWNEALAINFWGNLLVALLIAAGGAYGISSGQPAVTMSRYIFGHGAGQWLPAVCMLLAMLGWFAVVTEFTGQALNSILIEYSGNSYPRLSILVAGTITATTALGGYQRVKGLSYLAGIPLLLACIIIFIYLKSNLAAPQPMIFTFTFPPGAGINFMVGGSIAGAIVASDFSRYTRSHAHNLAGTFIGVFFPSVFLGMMGMLSYVIIGDWNPLQIFNHLIWLSLPFILFSAWTTNDNLLYSSGLALSNILPRLTRWQNTLCCAIAGIAMALMGITGHLQTWLNILVVIIAPLLGVFLAHQLVVKKAWPGRINYWALLATLTGIISACIIPEYFISSLFSILIAGIVYIKLIWISAKFGISGLT
;
A
#
# COMPACT_ATOMS: atom_id res chain seq x y z
N MET A 1 -27.64 2.85 13.46
CA MET A 1 -26.50 2.24 12.73
C MET A 1 -25.28 2.38 13.61
N GLU A 2 -24.79 1.27 14.17
CA GLU A 2 -23.57 1.32 14.97
C GLU A 2 -22.37 1.64 14.09
N PHE A 3 -21.78 2.81 14.30
CA PHE A 3 -20.53 3.24 13.66
C PHE A 3 -19.29 2.61 14.32
N THR A 4 -19.49 1.66 15.23
CA THR A 4 -18.44 1.08 16.05
C THR A 4 -18.09 -0.31 15.54
N GLU A 5 -16.88 -0.44 15.00
CA GLU A 5 -16.26 -1.74 14.80
C GLU A 5 -16.02 -2.39 16.18
N ILE A 6 -16.51 -3.61 16.38
CA ILE A 6 -16.46 -4.31 17.67
C ILE A 6 -15.02 -4.60 18.10
N HIS A 7 -14.15 -4.97 17.13
CA HIS A 7 -12.75 -5.34 17.38
C HIS A 7 -11.80 -4.34 16.74
N THR A 8 -11.48 -3.23 17.41
CA THR A 8 -10.54 -2.23 16.89
C THR A 8 -9.10 -2.76 16.90
N LEU A 9 -8.52 -2.96 18.06
CA LEU A 9 -7.16 -3.51 18.25
C LEU A 9 -7.18 -4.89 18.91
N GLU A 10 -8.34 -5.32 19.39
CA GLU A 10 -8.54 -6.58 20.06
C GLU A 10 -8.45 -7.75 19.08
N ARG A 11 -8.21 -8.92 19.65
CA ARG A 11 -8.18 -10.18 18.89
C ARG A 11 -9.58 -10.55 18.41
N ILE A 12 -9.73 -10.79 17.12
CA ILE A 12 -10.94 -11.39 16.55
C ILE A 12 -10.95 -12.88 16.92
N PRO A 13 -12.01 -13.39 17.58
CA PRO A 13 -12.16 -14.82 17.87
C PRO A 13 -12.12 -15.67 16.59
N SER A 14 -11.58 -16.87 16.68
CA SER A 14 -11.43 -17.73 15.50
C SER A 14 -12.76 -18.06 14.81
N GLY A 15 -13.85 -18.19 15.58
CA GLY A 15 -15.20 -18.42 15.05
C GLY A 15 -15.79 -17.23 14.25
N GLU A 16 -15.27 -16.02 14.46
CA GLU A 16 -15.73 -14.80 13.77
C GLU A 16 -14.88 -14.49 12.51
N ARG A 17 -13.81 -15.24 12.27
CA ARG A 17 -12.94 -15.10 11.09
C ARG A 17 -13.55 -15.83 9.89
N VAL A 18 -14.49 -15.17 9.25
CA VAL A 18 -15.33 -15.78 8.20
C VAL A 18 -14.94 -15.39 6.78
N SER A 19 -14.03 -14.41 6.61
CA SER A 19 -13.61 -13.94 5.30
C SER A 19 -12.85 -15.01 4.52
N THR A 20 -13.16 -15.10 3.24
CA THR A 20 -12.58 -16.06 2.29
C THR A 20 -11.55 -15.37 1.39
N TRP A 21 -10.93 -16.14 0.49
CA TRP A 21 -10.05 -15.60 -0.53
C TRP A 21 -10.77 -14.62 -1.46
N ILE A 22 -12.07 -14.82 -1.71
CA ILE A 22 -12.88 -13.91 -2.55
C ILE A 22 -12.99 -12.52 -1.90
N ASP A 23 -13.25 -12.47 -0.58
CA ASP A 23 -13.34 -11.22 0.16
C ASP A 23 -12.04 -10.41 0.06
N LEU A 24 -10.90 -11.08 0.28
CA LEU A 24 -9.59 -10.44 0.16
C LEU A 24 -9.26 -10.04 -1.28
N ALA A 25 -9.62 -10.87 -2.26
CA ALA A 25 -9.41 -10.55 -3.67
C ALA A 25 -10.19 -9.31 -4.09
N PHE A 26 -11.42 -9.12 -3.59
CA PHE A 26 -12.18 -7.88 -3.83
C PHE A 26 -11.59 -6.68 -3.10
N ILE A 27 -11.20 -6.81 -1.82
CA ILE A 27 -10.62 -5.72 -1.03
C ILE A 27 -9.31 -5.24 -1.67
N TRP A 28 -8.38 -6.18 -1.91
CA TRP A 28 -7.08 -5.85 -2.51
C TRP A 28 -7.21 -5.47 -3.98
N GLY A 29 -8.08 -6.15 -4.74
CA GLY A 29 -8.29 -5.89 -6.16
C GLY A 29 -8.85 -4.51 -6.43
N ALA A 30 -9.90 -4.13 -5.71
CA ALA A 30 -10.47 -2.79 -5.82
C ALA A 30 -9.47 -1.69 -5.42
N ALA A 31 -8.65 -1.94 -4.37
CA ALA A 31 -7.62 -1.01 -3.95
C ALA A 31 -6.41 -0.94 -4.91
N SER A 32 -6.09 -2.05 -5.59
CA SER A 32 -4.98 -2.10 -6.55
C SER A 32 -5.35 -1.49 -7.91
N ILE A 33 -6.65 -1.42 -8.24
CA ILE A 33 -7.14 -0.69 -9.41
C ILE A 33 -7.18 0.80 -9.08
N CYS A 34 -6.04 1.46 -9.13
CA CYS A 34 -5.91 2.87 -8.72
C CYS A 34 -5.02 3.68 -9.66
N LEU A 35 -5.21 5.01 -9.68
CA LEU A 35 -4.41 5.91 -10.48
C LEU A 35 -2.89 5.77 -10.22
N PRO A 36 -2.40 5.67 -8.98
CA PRO A 36 -0.99 5.46 -8.73
C PRO A 36 -0.41 4.22 -9.43
N ALA A 37 -1.11 3.07 -9.43
CA ALA A 37 -0.62 1.86 -10.11
C ALA A 37 -0.48 2.07 -11.63
N PHE A 38 -1.40 2.82 -12.22
CA PHE A 38 -1.35 3.22 -13.62
C PHE A 38 -0.15 4.14 -13.90
N ILE A 39 0.04 5.17 -13.07
CA ILE A 39 1.14 6.14 -13.17
C ILE A 39 2.49 5.44 -13.02
N LEU A 40 2.65 4.55 -12.05
CA LEU A 40 3.90 3.82 -11.81
C LEU A 40 4.31 3.00 -13.06
N GLY A 41 3.36 2.35 -13.71
CA GLY A 41 3.63 1.62 -14.95
C GLY A 41 4.12 2.54 -16.08
N GLY A 42 3.44 3.63 -16.34
CA GLY A 42 3.84 4.62 -17.35
C GLY A 42 5.20 5.24 -17.07
N ALA A 43 5.49 5.55 -15.81
CA ALA A 43 6.76 6.14 -15.39
C ALA A 43 7.98 5.22 -15.62
N LEU A 44 7.80 3.90 -15.68
CA LEU A 44 8.89 2.99 -16.05
C LEU A 44 9.47 3.30 -17.45
N LEU A 45 8.63 3.70 -18.40
CA LEU A 45 9.06 3.98 -19.76
C LEU A 45 9.90 5.25 -19.91
N VAL A 46 10.02 6.06 -18.86
CA VAL A 46 10.97 7.18 -18.83
C VAL A 46 12.42 6.68 -18.90
N ASN A 47 12.73 5.56 -18.26
CA ASN A 47 14.09 5.05 -18.10
C ASN A 47 14.33 3.65 -18.70
N TYR A 48 13.26 2.92 -19.04
CA TYR A 48 13.34 1.53 -19.52
C TYR A 48 12.67 1.37 -20.89
N THR A 49 13.16 0.46 -21.69
CA THR A 49 12.47 0.02 -22.92
C THR A 49 11.15 -0.68 -22.55
N TRP A 50 10.26 -0.84 -23.54
CA TRP A 50 8.96 -1.50 -23.31
C TRP A 50 9.09 -2.88 -22.65
N ASN A 51 10.02 -3.71 -23.12
CA ASN A 51 10.17 -5.08 -22.61
C ASN A 51 10.79 -5.11 -21.20
N GLU A 52 11.75 -4.23 -20.95
CA GLU A 52 12.34 -4.05 -19.61
C GLU A 52 11.29 -3.57 -18.61
N ALA A 53 10.51 -2.55 -18.98
CA ALA A 53 9.42 -2.03 -18.16
C ALA A 53 8.35 -3.10 -17.91
N LEU A 54 8.00 -3.92 -18.91
CA LEU A 54 7.06 -5.03 -18.77
C LEU A 54 7.59 -6.10 -17.80
N ALA A 55 8.88 -6.47 -17.91
CA ALA A 55 9.52 -7.41 -17.01
C ALA A 55 9.59 -6.86 -15.59
N ILE A 56 9.96 -5.58 -15.41
CA ILE A 56 10.01 -4.90 -14.11
C ILE A 56 8.60 -4.81 -13.49
N ASN A 57 7.60 -4.45 -14.28
CA ASN A 57 6.20 -4.42 -13.83
C ASN A 57 5.74 -5.80 -13.36
N PHE A 58 6.06 -6.87 -14.10
CA PHE A 58 5.69 -8.24 -13.72
C PHE A 58 6.40 -8.69 -12.44
N TRP A 59 7.74 -8.66 -12.41
CA TRP A 59 8.53 -9.15 -11.28
C TRP A 59 8.39 -8.28 -10.03
N GLY A 60 8.28 -6.95 -10.21
CA GLY A 60 8.04 -6.01 -9.12
C GLY A 60 6.69 -6.26 -8.43
N ASN A 61 5.61 -6.40 -9.19
CA ASN A 61 4.29 -6.69 -8.63
C ASN A 61 4.18 -8.12 -8.08
N LEU A 62 4.90 -9.10 -8.64
CA LEU A 62 5.00 -10.44 -8.06
C LEU A 62 5.62 -10.37 -6.66
N LEU A 63 6.74 -9.67 -6.52
CA LEU A 63 7.39 -9.47 -5.23
C LEU A 63 6.47 -8.75 -4.25
N VAL A 64 5.79 -7.69 -4.67
CA VAL A 64 4.81 -6.95 -3.87
C VAL A 64 3.70 -7.87 -3.37
N ALA A 65 3.07 -8.65 -4.23
CA ALA A 65 1.99 -9.57 -3.85
C ALA A 65 2.43 -10.60 -2.82
N LEU A 66 3.65 -11.13 -2.98
CA LEU A 66 4.24 -12.07 -2.02
C LEU A 66 4.53 -11.40 -0.66
N LEU A 67 5.05 -10.18 -0.66
CA LEU A 67 5.30 -9.41 0.56
C LEU A 67 4.01 -9.06 1.30
N ILE A 68 2.96 -8.67 0.58
CA ILE A 68 1.64 -8.38 1.19
C ILE A 68 1.03 -9.67 1.77
N ALA A 69 1.09 -10.79 1.05
CA ALA A 69 0.62 -12.07 1.56
C ALA A 69 1.38 -12.52 2.81
N ALA A 70 2.70 -12.34 2.83
CA ALA A 70 3.55 -12.64 3.98
C ALA A 70 3.23 -11.74 5.18
N GLY A 71 3.08 -10.43 4.97
CA GLY A 71 2.67 -9.48 6.01
C GLY A 71 1.29 -9.81 6.60
N GLY A 72 0.36 -10.30 5.76
CA GLY A 72 -0.98 -10.72 6.20
C GLY A 72 -1.01 -11.96 7.08
N ALA A 73 0.02 -12.79 7.07
CA ALA A 73 0.05 -14.04 7.83
C ALA A 73 -0.05 -13.83 9.36
N TYR A 74 0.42 -12.68 9.87
CA TYR A 74 0.25 -12.32 11.28
C TYR A 74 -1.23 -12.15 11.68
N GLY A 75 -2.02 -11.46 10.86
CA GLY A 75 -3.43 -11.24 11.12
C GLY A 75 -4.19 -12.55 11.29
N ILE A 76 -3.87 -13.57 10.48
CA ILE A 76 -4.50 -14.90 10.57
C ILE A 76 -4.09 -15.63 11.84
N SER A 77 -2.80 -15.60 12.17
CA SER A 77 -2.28 -16.29 13.35
C SER A 77 -2.76 -15.66 14.66
N SER A 78 -2.76 -14.31 14.73
CA SER A 78 -3.09 -13.57 15.94
C SER A 78 -4.56 -13.15 16.02
N GLY A 79 -5.22 -12.88 14.89
CA GLY A 79 -6.52 -12.22 14.82
C GLY A 79 -6.46 -10.72 15.12
N GLN A 80 -5.26 -10.11 15.07
CA GLN A 80 -5.02 -8.73 15.44
C GLN A 80 -4.50 -7.92 14.27
N PRO A 81 -4.69 -6.58 14.27
CA PRO A 81 -4.16 -5.72 13.21
C PRO A 81 -2.63 -5.58 13.31
N ALA A 82 -2.02 -5.16 12.20
CA ALA A 82 -0.57 -5.06 12.06
C ALA A 82 0.09 -4.20 13.15
N VAL A 83 -0.54 -3.08 13.50
CA VAL A 83 0.00 -2.15 14.49
C VAL A 83 0.18 -2.77 15.89
N THR A 84 -0.60 -3.79 16.23
CA THR A 84 -0.44 -4.50 17.52
C THR A 84 0.84 -5.32 17.57
N MET A 85 1.33 -5.81 16.42
CA MET A 85 2.61 -6.51 16.34
C MET A 85 3.77 -5.62 16.82
N SER A 86 3.68 -4.32 16.63
CA SER A 86 4.70 -3.39 17.13
C SER A 86 4.94 -3.52 18.64
N ARG A 87 3.88 -3.78 19.42
CA ARG A 87 3.97 -3.98 20.89
C ARG A 87 4.74 -5.25 21.24
N TYR A 88 4.47 -6.33 20.51
CA TYR A 88 5.12 -7.62 20.74
C TYR A 88 6.61 -7.59 20.38
N ILE A 89 6.98 -6.85 19.34
CA ILE A 89 8.34 -6.81 18.82
C ILE A 89 9.16 -5.73 19.53
N PHE A 90 8.65 -4.49 19.60
CA PHE A 90 9.39 -3.31 20.04
C PHE A 90 9.19 -2.97 21.52
N GLY A 91 8.24 -3.63 22.19
CA GLY A 91 7.94 -3.47 23.60
C GLY A 91 6.69 -2.65 23.90
N HIS A 92 6.16 -2.82 25.13
CA HIS A 92 4.88 -2.27 25.60
C HIS A 92 4.95 -0.81 26.08
N GLY A 93 5.75 0.03 25.55
CA GLY A 93 5.87 1.42 25.96
C GLY A 93 6.26 2.28 24.78
N ALA A 94 7.34 3.05 24.95
CA ALA A 94 7.85 3.91 23.89
C ALA A 94 8.27 3.11 22.63
N GLY A 95 8.67 1.85 22.77
CA GLY A 95 9.11 1.00 21.65
C GLY A 95 8.05 0.78 20.58
N GLN A 96 6.76 0.69 20.96
CA GLN A 96 5.67 0.49 20.00
C GLN A 96 5.36 1.72 19.13
N TRP A 97 5.75 2.93 19.57
CA TRP A 97 5.33 4.17 18.93
C TRP A 97 6.03 4.39 17.59
N LEU A 98 7.32 4.07 17.49
CA LEU A 98 8.06 4.29 16.25
C LEU A 98 7.47 3.53 15.05
N PRO A 99 7.25 2.20 15.13
CA PRO A 99 6.60 1.49 14.03
C PRO A 99 5.16 1.96 13.76
N ALA A 100 4.39 2.27 14.82
CA ALA A 100 3.03 2.76 14.65
C ALA A 100 2.97 4.11 13.92
N VAL A 101 3.91 5.03 14.22
CA VAL A 101 4.04 6.30 13.51
C VAL A 101 4.48 6.08 12.07
N CYS A 102 5.43 5.15 11.81
CA CYS A 102 5.85 4.83 10.44
C CYS A 102 4.70 4.28 9.60
N MET A 103 3.89 3.35 10.16
CA MET A 103 2.70 2.83 9.50
C MET A 103 1.66 3.93 9.24
N LEU A 104 1.40 4.77 10.25
CA LEU A 104 0.46 5.89 10.14
C LEU A 104 0.87 6.83 9.01
N LEU A 105 2.12 7.29 9.01
CA LEU A 105 2.63 8.20 7.99
C LEU A 105 2.62 7.57 6.60
N ALA A 106 2.96 6.29 6.48
CA ALA A 106 2.93 5.59 5.20
C ALA A 106 1.52 5.55 4.60
N MET A 107 0.52 5.18 5.41
CA MET A 107 -0.87 5.13 4.94
C MET A 107 -1.45 6.51 4.67
N LEU A 108 -1.17 7.47 5.57
CA LEU A 108 -1.66 8.83 5.46
C LEU A 108 -1.06 9.56 4.24
N GLY A 109 0.23 9.35 3.98
CA GLY A 109 0.87 9.92 2.80
C GLY A 109 0.28 9.37 1.50
N TRP A 110 0.03 8.06 1.42
CA TRP A 110 -0.67 7.49 0.27
C TRP A 110 -2.10 8.00 0.12
N PHE A 111 -2.85 8.14 1.22
CA PHE A 111 -4.18 8.76 1.18
C PHE A 111 -4.11 10.18 0.60
N ALA A 112 -3.12 10.98 1.02
CA ALA A 112 -2.93 12.32 0.50
C ALA A 112 -2.56 12.33 -1.00
N VAL A 113 -1.66 11.44 -1.44
CA VAL A 113 -1.27 11.28 -2.86
C VAL A 113 -2.47 10.92 -3.73
N VAL A 114 -3.24 9.89 -3.33
CA VAL A 114 -4.43 9.46 -4.09
C VAL A 114 -5.49 10.56 -4.12
N THR A 115 -5.69 11.26 -3.01
CA THR A 115 -6.65 12.37 -2.91
C THR A 115 -6.25 13.53 -3.82
N GLU A 116 -4.97 13.90 -3.86
CA GLU A 116 -4.49 14.98 -4.73
C GLU A 116 -4.63 14.61 -6.21
N PHE A 117 -4.19 13.41 -6.64
CA PHE A 117 -4.38 12.96 -8.02
C PHE A 117 -5.85 12.92 -8.42
N THR A 118 -6.72 12.44 -7.53
CA THR A 118 -8.17 12.42 -7.78
C THR A 118 -8.73 13.84 -7.92
N GLY A 119 -8.32 14.75 -7.05
CA GLY A 119 -8.72 16.16 -7.13
C GLY A 119 -8.23 16.84 -8.42
N GLN A 120 -6.99 16.56 -8.83
CA GLN A 120 -6.45 17.05 -10.11
C GLN A 120 -7.26 16.51 -11.30
N ALA A 121 -7.58 15.21 -11.29
CA ALA A 121 -8.41 14.59 -12.33
C ALA A 121 -9.82 15.21 -12.38
N LEU A 122 -10.48 15.40 -11.24
CA LEU A 122 -11.78 16.08 -11.17
C LEU A 122 -11.71 17.51 -11.66
N ASN A 123 -10.63 18.24 -11.33
CA ASN A 123 -10.43 19.61 -11.80
C ASN A 123 -10.23 19.68 -13.33
N SER A 124 -9.50 18.71 -13.91
CA SER A 124 -9.33 18.63 -15.37
C SER A 124 -10.68 18.42 -16.07
N ILE A 125 -11.53 17.56 -15.51
CA ILE A 125 -12.90 17.35 -15.98
C ILE A 125 -13.73 18.66 -15.87
N LEU A 126 -13.63 19.38 -14.75
CA LEU A 126 -14.34 20.65 -14.57
C LEU A 126 -13.91 21.71 -15.58
N ILE A 127 -12.62 21.80 -15.88
CA ILE A 127 -12.10 22.72 -16.90
C ILE A 127 -12.70 22.40 -18.27
N GLU A 128 -12.71 21.12 -18.66
CA GLU A 128 -13.25 20.67 -19.95
C GLU A 128 -14.72 21.04 -20.14
N TYR A 129 -15.57 20.88 -19.08
CA TYR A 129 -17.00 21.13 -19.18
C TYR A 129 -17.45 22.55 -18.90
N SER A 130 -16.80 23.25 -17.96
CA SER A 130 -17.25 24.56 -17.49
C SER A 130 -16.30 25.70 -17.82
N GLY A 131 -15.11 25.38 -18.33
CA GLY A 131 -14.04 26.38 -18.53
C GLY A 131 -13.44 26.91 -17.23
N ASN A 132 -13.90 26.45 -16.06
CA ASN A 132 -13.48 26.97 -14.76
C ASN A 132 -12.53 25.99 -14.04
N SER A 133 -11.57 26.55 -13.31
CA SER A 133 -10.56 25.77 -12.55
C SER A 133 -10.72 26.00 -11.05
N TYR A 134 -10.96 24.92 -10.31
CA TYR A 134 -11.11 24.93 -8.85
C TYR A 134 -10.28 23.81 -8.19
N PRO A 135 -8.92 23.79 -8.33
CA PRO A 135 -8.09 22.64 -7.94
C PRO A 135 -8.21 22.33 -6.44
N ARG A 136 -8.19 23.33 -5.57
CA ARG A 136 -8.31 23.13 -4.11
C ARG A 136 -9.67 22.57 -3.72
N LEU A 137 -10.75 23.07 -4.33
CA LEU A 137 -12.10 22.57 -4.07
C LEU A 137 -12.24 21.12 -4.55
N SER A 138 -11.71 20.78 -5.71
CA SER A 138 -11.73 19.42 -6.26
C SER A 138 -10.98 18.42 -5.36
N ILE A 139 -9.83 18.81 -4.81
CA ILE A 139 -9.08 18.00 -3.83
C ILE A 139 -9.90 17.81 -2.55
N LEU A 140 -10.51 18.89 -2.02
CA LEU A 140 -11.34 18.82 -0.82
C LEU A 140 -12.55 17.89 -1.01
N VAL A 141 -13.24 18.02 -2.15
CA VAL A 141 -14.39 17.16 -2.50
C VAL A 141 -13.96 15.70 -2.64
N ALA A 142 -12.87 15.44 -3.39
CA ALA A 142 -12.32 14.10 -3.57
C ALA A 142 -11.99 13.42 -2.22
N GLY A 143 -11.25 14.13 -1.36
CA GLY A 143 -10.86 13.61 -0.05
C GLY A 143 -12.05 13.38 0.88
N THR A 144 -13.03 14.28 0.88
CA THR A 144 -14.23 14.16 1.71
C THR A 144 -15.08 12.97 1.30
N ILE A 145 -15.36 12.81 0.00
CA ILE A 145 -16.16 11.68 -0.51
C ILE A 145 -15.46 10.36 -0.21
N THR A 146 -14.18 10.25 -0.52
CA THR A 146 -13.42 9.00 -0.38
C THR A 146 -13.14 8.61 1.07
N ALA A 147 -13.30 9.54 2.05
CA ALA A 147 -13.14 9.23 3.47
C ALA A 147 -14.40 8.63 4.11
N THR A 148 -15.57 8.75 3.51
CA THR A 148 -16.87 8.48 4.18
C THR A 148 -17.04 7.05 4.65
N THR A 149 -16.65 6.06 3.85
CA THR A 149 -16.84 4.62 4.16
C THR A 149 -15.82 4.10 5.16
N ALA A 150 -14.58 4.60 5.15
CA ALA A 150 -13.54 4.23 6.11
C ALA A 150 -13.94 4.49 7.57
N LEU A 151 -14.74 5.53 7.82
CA LEU A 151 -15.28 5.84 9.14
C LEU A 151 -16.14 4.68 9.68
N GLY A 152 -16.80 3.92 8.81
CA GLY A 152 -17.66 2.80 9.17
C GLY A 152 -16.97 1.46 9.43
N GLY A 153 -15.63 1.35 9.27
CA GLY A 153 -14.84 0.17 9.56
C GLY A 153 -14.86 -0.92 8.48
N TYR A 154 -14.25 -2.06 8.79
CA TYR A 154 -13.97 -3.15 7.88
C TYR A 154 -15.17 -3.58 7.01
N GLN A 155 -16.35 -3.71 7.58
CA GLN A 155 -17.54 -4.19 6.84
C GLN A 155 -17.97 -3.20 5.75
N ARG A 156 -17.78 -1.89 5.98
CA ARG A 156 -18.06 -0.87 4.97
C ARG A 156 -17.01 -0.83 3.88
N VAL A 157 -15.74 -0.94 4.26
CA VAL A 157 -14.61 -1.08 3.32
C VAL A 157 -14.82 -2.29 2.41
N LYS A 158 -15.14 -3.45 3.00
CA LYS A 158 -15.47 -4.67 2.25
C LYS A 158 -16.67 -4.47 1.34
N GLY A 159 -17.76 -3.87 1.83
CA GLY A 159 -18.98 -3.60 1.06
C GLY A 159 -18.72 -2.71 -0.16
N LEU A 160 -17.92 -1.64 0.01
CA LEU A 160 -17.52 -0.76 -1.10
C LEU A 160 -16.66 -1.52 -2.12
N SER A 161 -15.74 -2.37 -1.66
CA SER A 161 -14.88 -3.15 -2.55
C SER A 161 -15.69 -4.12 -3.44
N TYR A 162 -16.74 -4.71 -2.92
CA TYR A 162 -17.68 -5.53 -3.70
C TYR A 162 -18.50 -4.70 -4.70
N LEU A 163 -19.02 -3.54 -4.26
CA LEU A 163 -19.79 -2.66 -5.11
C LEU A 163 -18.95 -2.11 -6.28
N ALA A 164 -17.73 -1.70 -6.01
CA ALA A 164 -16.85 -1.04 -6.97
C ALA A 164 -16.03 -2.02 -7.83
N GLY A 165 -15.69 -3.20 -7.30
CA GLY A 165 -14.71 -4.10 -7.92
C GLY A 165 -15.08 -4.55 -9.33
N ILE A 166 -16.32 -4.98 -9.56
CA ILE A 166 -16.79 -5.37 -10.91
C ILE A 166 -16.87 -4.18 -11.87
N PRO A 167 -17.50 -3.04 -11.52
CA PRO A 167 -17.46 -1.84 -12.35
C PRO A 167 -16.06 -1.35 -12.70
N LEU A 168 -15.14 -1.38 -11.74
CA LEU A 168 -13.75 -1.01 -11.97
C LEU A 168 -13.04 -1.94 -12.96
N LEU A 169 -13.25 -3.25 -12.82
CA LEU A 169 -12.68 -4.23 -13.74
C LEU A 169 -13.21 -4.02 -15.17
N LEU A 170 -14.51 -3.81 -15.33
CA LEU A 170 -15.13 -3.53 -16.63
C LEU A 170 -14.61 -2.22 -17.22
N ALA A 171 -14.47 -1.16 -16.43
CA ALA A 171 -13.89 0.10 -16.86
C ALA A 171 -12.45 -0.09 -17.35
N CYS A 172 -11.63 -0.86 -16.60
CA CYS A 172 -10.27 -1.19 -17.02
C CYS A 172 -10.22 -1.92 -18.37
N ILE A 173 -11.12 -2.88 -18.60
CA ILE A 173 -11.20 -3.62 -19.86
C ILE A 173 -11.55 -2.66 -21.02
N ILE A 174 -12.51 -1.77 -20.83
CA ILE A 174 -12.92 -0.78 -21.85
C ILE A 174 -11.75 0.17 -22.16
N ILE A 175 -11.10 0.71 -21.13
CA ILE A 175 -9.94 1.59 -21.30
C ILE A 175 -8.80 0.85 -22.03
N PHE A 176 -8.55 -0.41 -21.66
CA PHE A 176 -7.52 -1.24 -22.33
C PHE A 176 -7.83 -1.45 -23.82
N ILE A 177 -9.07 -1.77 -24.18
CA ILE A 177 -9.49 -1.92 -25.58
C ILE A 177 -9.26 -0.62 -26.33
N TYR A 178 -9.65 0.52 -25.75
CA TYR A 178 -9.44 1.85 -26.33
C TYR A 178 -7.95 2.14 -26.54
N LEU A 179 -7.09 1.90 -25.53
CA LEU A 179 -5.65 2.09 -25.64
C LEU A 179 -5.05 1.21 -26.72
N LYS A 180 -5.43 -0.08 -26.75
CA LYS A 180 -4.94 -1.04 -27.76
C LYS A 180 -5.34 -0.64 -29.18
N SER A 181 -6.52 -0.10 -29.39
CA SER A 181 -7.00 0.32 -30.73
C SER A 181 -6.28 1.55 -31.27
N ASN A 182 -5.65 2.34 -30.39
CA ASN A 182 -4.87 3.53 -30.76
C ASN A 182 -3.35 3.28 -30.74
N LEU A 183 -2.90 2.04 -30.49
CA LEU A 183 -1.49 1.70 -30.47
C LEU A 183 -0.96 1.57 -31.91
N ALA A 184 0.13 2.26 -32.23
CA ALA A 184 0.91 2.02 -33.43
C ALA A 184 1.59 0.63 -33.38
N ALA A 185 2.20 0.19 -34.52
CA ALA A 185 2.79 -1.14 -34.66
C ALA A 185 3.64 -1.62 -33.44
N PRO A 186 3.69 -2.95 -33.20
CA PRO A 186 4.43 -3.49 -32.07
C PRO A 186 5.88 -3.09 -32.05
N GLN A 187 6.38 -2.64 -30.89
CA GLN A 187 7.80 -2.29 -30.71
C GLN A 187 8.67 -3.57 -30.73
N PRO A 188 9.90 -3.53 -31.32
CA PRO A 188 10.79 -4.67 -31.27
C PRO A 188 11.18 -5.06 -29.87
N MET A 189 11.36 -6.36 -29.61
CA MET A 189 11.79 -6.85 -28.30
C MET A 189 13.30 -6.58 -28.11
N ILE A 190 13.63 -5.45 -27.46
CA ILE A 190 14.99 -5.06 -27.14
C ILE A 190 15.14 -4.98 -25.64
N PHE A 191 16.17 -5.61 -25.08
CA PHE A 191 16.59 -5.51 -23.69
C PHE A 191 18.00 -4.93 -23.65
N THR A 192 18.15 -3.70 -23.21
CA THR A 192 19.44 -3.02 -23.12
C THR A 192 19.89 -2.79 -21.68
N PHE A 193 18.93 -2.69 -20.76
CA PHE A 193 19.14 -2.38 -19.35
C PHE A 193 20.16 -1.26 -19.13
N THR A 194 19.97 -0.14 -19.82
CA THR A 194 20.78 1.06 -19.61
C THR A 194 20.64 1.61 -18.19
N PHE A 195 19.47 1.39 -17.58
CA PHE A 195 19.24 1.63 -16.16
C PHE A 195 19.21 0.32 -15.37
N PRO A 196 19.65 0.33 -14.10
CA PRO A 196 19.65 -0.86 -13.25
C PRO A 196 18.24 -1.42 -13.05
N PRO A 197 17.97 -2.71 -13.35
CA PRO A 197 16.64 -3.29 -13.16
C PRO A 197 16.19 -3.31 -11.70
N GLY A 198 17.15 -3.37 -10.77
CA GLY A 198 16.87 -3.27 -9.34
C GLY A 198 16.20 -1.96 -8.94
N ALA A 199 16.59 -0.83 -9.54
CA ALA A 199 15.95 0.47 -9.31
C ALA A 199 14.48 0.47 -9.74
N GLY A 200 14.17 -0.10 -10.91
CA GLY A 200 12.79 -0.24 -11.37
C GLY A 200 11.93 -1.13 -10.46
N ILE A 201 12.47 -2.27 -10.00
CA ILE A 201 11.77 -3.13 -9.06
C ILE A 201 11.57 -2.41 -7.71
N ASN A 202 12.57 -1.69 -7.19
CA ASN A 202 12.44 -0.89 -5.98
C ASN A 202 11.37 0.19 -6.11
N PHE A 203 11.24 0.82 -7.29
CA PHE A 203 10.18 1.79 -7.57
C PHE A 203 8.79 1.14 -7.46
N MET A 204 8.59 -0.04 -8.04
CA MET A 204 7.33 -0.80 -7.92
C MET A 204 7.05 -1.23 -6.48
N VAL A 205 8.08 -1.72 -5.78
CA VAL A 205 7.98 -2.10 -4.35
C VAL A 205 7.64 -0.89 -3.50
N GLY A 206 8.31 0.26 -3.70
CA GLY A 206 8.02 1.52 -3.00
C GLY A 206 6.56 1.95 -3.13
N GLY A 207 5.99 1.73 -4.31
CA GLY A 207 4.57 1.99 -4.58
C GLY A 207 3.59 1.22 -3.71
N SER A 208 3.98 0.05 -3.19
CA SER A 208 3.03 -0.87 -2.52
C SER A 208 3.52 -1.46 -1.20
N ILE A 209 4.78 -1.23 -0.79
CA ILE A 209 5.37 -1.81 0.43
C ILE A 209 4.58 -1.44 1.70
N ALA A 210 3.95 -0.29 1.70
CA ALA A 210 3.07 0.17 2.77
C ALA A 210 1.89 -0.80 2.97
N GLY A 211 1.34 -1.36 1.89
CA GLY A 211 0.32 -2.41 1.96
C GLY A 211 0.81 -3.68 2.64
N ALA A 212 2.08 -4.06 2.43
CA ALA A 212 2.64 -5.27 3.05
C ALA A 212 2.73 -5.16 4.58
N ILE A 213 3.11 -4.01 5.12
CA ILE A 213 3.23 -3.84 6.57
C ILE A 213 1.87 -3.79 7.29
N VAL A 214 0.80 -3.35 6.61
CA VAL A 214 -0.56 -3.27 7.18
C VAL A 214 -1.48 -4.40 6.73
N ALA A 215 -0.97 -5.39 5.98
CA ALA A 215 -1.80 -6.45 5.40
C ALA A 215 -2.60 -7.24 6.44
N SER A 216 -2.11 -7.33 7.68
CA SER A 216 -2.79 -7.97 8.80
C SER A 216 -4.10 -7.28 9.19
N ASP A 217 -4.29 -6.00 8.88
CA ASP A 217 -5.51 -5.25 9.19
C ASP A 217 -6.74 -5.86 8.48
N PHE A 218 -6.53 -6.42 7.30
CA PHE A 218 -7.57 -7.07 6.48
C PHE A 218 -7.57 -8.59 6.67
N SER A 219 -6.39 -9.23 6.71
CA SER A 219 -6.29 -10.68 6.79
C SER A 219 -6.72 -11.25 8.14
N ARG A 220 -6.77 -10.45 9.21
CA ARG A 220 -7.23 -10.88 10.56
C ARG A 220 -8.67 -11.41 10.58
N TYR A 221 -9.47 -11.07 9.57
CA TYR A 221 -10.84 -11.58 9.39
C TYR A 221 -10.90 -12.88 8.60
N THR A 222 -9.77 -13.36 8.06
CA THR A 222 -9.70 -14.44 7.09
C THR A 222 -9.56 -15.81 7.78
N ARG A 223 -10.20 -16.83 7.21
CA ARG A 223 -10.29 -18.18 7.78
C ARG A 223 -8.95 -18.90 7.85
N SER A 224 -8.04 -18.72 6.88
CA SER A 224 -6.79 -19.47 6.82
C SER A 224 -5.71 -18.80 6.00
N HIS A 225 -4.46 -19.27 6.16
CA HIS A 225 -3.31 -18.82 5.37
C HIS A 225 -3.49 -19.06 3.86
N ALA A 226 -4.14 -20.15 3.45
CA ALA A 226 -4.41 -20.43 2.04
C ALA A 226 -5.37 -19.39 1.45
N HIS A 227 -6.43 -19.02 2.17
CA HIS A 227 -7.34 -17.96 1.76
C HIS A 227 -6.64 -16.60 1.67
N ASN A 228 -5.73 -16.28 2.61
CA ASN A 228 -4.94 -15.05 2.53
C ASN A 228 -4.02 -15.03 1.31
N LEU A 229 -3.25 -16.10 1.10
CA LEU A 229 -2.33 -16.19 -0.03
C LEU A 229 -3.07 -16.06 -1.36
N ALA A 230 -4.13 -16.85 -1.57
CA ALA A 230 -4.89 -16.84 -2.81
C ALA A 230 -5.59 -15.48 -3.03
N GLY A 231 -6.28 -14.92 -2.02
CA GLY A 231 -7.01 -13.68 -2.14
C GLY A 231 -6.09 -12.48 -2.34
N THR A 232 -5.00 -12.40 -1.60
CA THR A 232 -4.01 -11.34 -1.75
C THR A 232 -3.30 -11.44 -3.10
N PHE A 233 -2.89 -12.65 -3.50
CA PHE A 233 -2.21 -12.83 -4.79
C PHE A 233 -3.11 -12.43 -5.96
N ILE A 234 -4.35 -12.95 -5.99
CA ILE A 234 -5.30 -12.63 -7.07
C ILE A 234 -5.66 -11.13 -7.04
N GLY A 235 -5.91 -10.57 -5.87
CA GLY A 235 -6.35 -9.18 -5.74
C GLY A 235 -5.23 -8.14 -5.93
N VAL A 236 -3.97 -8.49 -5.70
CA VAL A 236 -2.85 -7.56 -5.88
C VAL A 236 -2.15 -7.77 -7.22
N PHE A 237 -1.66 -8.99 -7.47
CA PHE A 237 -0.77 -9.24 -8.60
C PHE A 237 -1.41 -8.93 -9.96
N PHE A 238 -2.56 -9.55 -10.25
CA PHE A 238 -3.19 -9.38 -11.56
C PHE A 238 -3.65 -7.95 -11.84
N PRO A 239 -4.39 -7.27 -10.93
CA PRO A 239 -4.77 -5.89 -11.16
C PRO A 239 -3.57 -4.94 -11.30
N SER A 240 -2.56 -5.07 -10.44
CA SER A 240 -1.40 -4.17 -10.48
C SER A 240 -0.57 -4.35 -11.75
N VAL A 241 -0.33 -5.59 -12.20
CA VAL A 241 0.37 -5.86 -13.48
C VAL A 241 -0.44 -5.29 -14.65
N PHE A 242 -1.75 -5.50 -14.64
CA PHE A 242 -2.64 -5.03 -15.69
C PHE A 242 -2.70 -3.49 -15.76
N LEU A 243 -2.87 -2.82 -14.61
CA LEU A 243 -2.88 -1.36 -14.54
C LEU A 243 -1.52 -0.76 -14.94
N GLY A 244 -0.42 -1.36 -14.49
CA GLY A 244 0.92 -0.94 -14.90
C GLY A 244 1.11 -1.04 -16.41
N MET A 245 0.66 -2.13 -17.04
CA MET A 245 0.68 -2.28 -18.49
C MET A 245 -0.21 -1.24 -19.19
N MET A 246 -1.38 -0.93 -18.66
CA MET A 246 -2.24 0.15 -19.19
C MET A 246 -1.54 1.51 -19.10
N GLY A 247 -0.83 1.78 -18.01
CA GLY A 247 -0.02 2.99 -17.85
C GLY A 247 1.09 3.08 -18.89
N MET A 248 1.78 1.97 -19.15
CA MET A 248 2.79 1.87 -20.23
C MET A 248 2.17 2.13 -21.60
N LEU A 249 1.01 1.53 -21.92
CA LEU A 249 0.30 1.79 -23.18
C LEU A 249 -0.08 3.25 -23.32
N SER A 250 -0.56 3.86 -22.24
CA SER A 250 -0.89 5.28 -22.17
C SER A 250 0.32 6.15 -22.51
N TYR A 251 1.47 5.87 -21.89
CA TYR A 251 2.71 6.59 -22.13
C TYR A 251 3.13 6.52 -23.61
N VAL A 252 3.04 5.34 -24.24
CA VAL A 252 3.39 5.17 -25.67
C VAL A 252 2.48 6.00 -26.58
N ILE A 253 1.21 6.16 -26.22
CA ILE A 253 0.22 6.90 -27.03
C ILE A 253 0.35 8.41 -26.88
N ILE A 254 0.54 8.87 -25.63
CA ILE A 254 0.52 10.30 -25.29
C ILE A 254 1.94 10.90 -25.27
N GLY A 255 2.96 10.10 -24.97
CA GLY A 255 4.34 10.58 -24.73
C GLY A 255 4.56 11.14 -23.34
N ASP A 256 3.59 10.98 -22.43
CA ASP A 256 3.63 11.43 -21.03
C ASP A 256 3.15 10.31 -20.10
N TRP A 257 3.77 10.23 -18.92
CA TRP A 257 3.38 9.30 -17.86
C TRP A 257 2.07 9.69 -17.14
N ASN A 258 1.58 10.91 -17.34
CA ASN A 258 0.36 11.39 -16.74
C ASN A 258 -0.88 10.93 -17.55
N PRO A 259 -1.70 10.00 -17.00
CA PRO A 259 -2.82 9.42 -17.72
C PRO A 259 -4.02 10.35 -17.85
N LEU A 260 -4.02 11.52 -17.20
CA LEU A 260 -5.19 12.41 -17.18
C LEU A 260 -5.64 12.85 -18.57
N GLN A 261 -4.71 12.95 -19.53
CA GLN A 261 -5.05 13.29 -20.91
C GLN A 261 -5.90 12.20 -21.60
N ILE A 262 -5.65 10.92 -21.33
CA ILE A 262 -6.50 9.82 -21.86
C ILE A 262 -7.90 9.88 -21.29
N PHE A 263 -8.03 10.21 -20.01
CA PHE A 263 -9.32 10.29 -19.37
C PHE A 263 -10.22 11.41 -19.93
N ASN A 264 -9.65 12.46 -20.49
CA ASN A 264 -10.41 13.52 -21.14
C ASN A 264 -11.14 13.02 -22.41
N HIS A 265 -10.61 12.03 -23.12
CA HIS A 265 -11.26 11.44 -24.31
C HIS A 265 -12.41 10.48 -23.96
N LEU A 266 -12.49 9.97 -22.74
CA LEU A 266 -13.49 8.99 -22.27
C LEU A 266 -14.20 9.46 -21.01
N ILE A 267 -14.56 10.72 -20.95
CA ILE A 267 -14.94 11.42 -19.72
C ILE A 267 -16.08 10.78 -18.94
N TRP A 268 -17.11 10.28 -19.61
CA TRP A 268 -18.26 9.62 -19.00
C TRP A 268 -17.88 8.28 -18.33
N LEU A 269 -16.79 7.63 -18.76
CA LEU A 269 -16.23 6.44 -18.14
C LEU A 269 -15.16 6.82 -17.10
N SER A 270 -14.40 7.86 -17.38
CA SER A 270 -13.26 8.32 -16.56
C SER A 270 -13.72 8.81 -15.19
N LEU A 271 -14.80 9.57 -15.11
CA LEU A 271 -15.29 10.09 -13.84
C LEU A 271 -15.68 8.98 -12.84
N PRO A 272 -16.54 7.99 -13.20
CA PRO A 272 -16.81 6.86 -12.33
C PRO A 272 -15.56 6.05 -11.99
N PHE A 273 -14.69 5.80 -12.97
CA PHE A 273 -13.44 5.07 -12.75
C PHE A 273 -12.55 5.78 -11.72
N ILE A 274 -12.27 7.07 -11.91
CA ILE A 274 -11.42 7.87 -11.02
C ILE A 274 -12.00 7.90 -9.61
N LEU A 275 -13.31 8.15 -9.47
CA LEU A 275 -13.95 8.23 -8.16
C LEU A 275 -13.97 6.88 -7.44
N PHE A 276 -14.40 5.80 -8.09
CA PHE A 276 -14.46 4.48 -7.44
C PHE A 276 -13.07 3.92 -7.13
N SER A 277 -12.09 4.10 -8.03
CA SER A 277 -10.73 3.64 -7.81
C SER A 277 -10.08 4.38 -6.63
N ALA A 278 -10.24 5.68 -6.57
CA ALA A 278 -9.75 6.48 -5.45
C ALA A 278 -10.49 6.14 -4.16
N TRP A 279 -11.80 5.94 -4.21
CA TRP A 279 -12.61 5.66 -3.03
C TRP A 279 -12.21 4.34 -2.38
N THR A 280 -12.09 3.25 -3.16
CA THR A 280 -11.69 1.95 -2.63
C THR A 280 -10.25 1.94 -2.10
N THR A 281 -9.34 2.65 -2.76
CA THR A 281 -7.94 2.77 -2.30
C THR A 281 -7.87 3.60 -1.01
N ASN A 282 -8.48 4.78 -1.00
CA ASN A 282 -8.48 5.68 0.16
C ASN A 282 -9.17 5.08 1.38
N ASP A 283 -10.18 4.26 1.16
CA ASP A 283 -10.89 3.52 2.21
C ASP A 283 -9.95 2.59 2.98
N ASN A 284 -9.16 1.79 2.25
CA ASN A 284 -8.16 0.91 2.85
C ASN A 284 -7.06 1.69 3.58
N LEU A 285 -6.58 2.79 2.98
CA LEU A 285 -5.52 3.63 3.55
C LEU A 285 -5.97 4.30 4.85
N LEU A 286 -7.16 4.89 4.87
CA LEU A 286 -7.71 5.53 6.06
C LEU A 286 -8.12 4.52 7.13
N TYR A 287 -8.62 3.33 6.75
CA TYR A 287 -8.91 2.28 7.71
C TYR A 287 -7.65 1.88 8.50
N SER A 288 -6.54 1.60 7.80
CA SER A 288 -5.27 1.25 8.44
C SER A 288 -4.64 2.43 9.20
N SER A 289 -4.75 3.67 8.67
CA SER A 289 -4.33 4.87 9.39
C SER A 289 -5.07 5.04 10.71
N GLY A 290 -6.39 4.83 10.70
CA GLY A 290 -7.24 4.88 11.89
C GLY A 290 -6.86 3.85 12.95
N LEU A 291 -6.51 2.62 12.53
CA LEU A 291 -5.99 1.58 13.44
C LEU A 291 -4.62 1.96 14.03
N ALA A 292 -3.71 2.48 13.20
CA ALA A 292 -2.40 2.92 13.65
C ALA A 292 -2.50 4.08 14.65
N LEU A 293 -3.35 5.07 14.36
CA LEU A 293 -3.57 6.20 15.26
C LEU A 293 -4.30 5.76 16.55
N SER A 294 -5.20 4.77 16.49
CA SER A 294 -5.86 4.22 17.69
C SER A 294 -4.87 3.54 18.64
N ASN A 295 -3.76 3.01 18.11
CA ASN A 295 -2.68 2.49 18.94
C ASN A 295 -1.89 3.60 19.66
N ILE A 296 -1.80 4.79 19.04
CA ILE A 296 -1.08 5.95 19.56
C ILE A 296 -1.99 6.77 20.51
N LEU A 297 -3.24 6.98 20.10
CA LEU A 297 -4.26 7.77 20.83
C LEU A 297 -5.46 6.90 21.25
N PRO A 298 -5.31 6.02 22.23
CA PRO A 298 -6.36 5.08 22.65
C PRO A 298 -7.56 5.75 23.34
N ARG A 299 -7.47 7.05 23.64
CA ARG A 299 -8.57 7.82 24.25
C ARG A 299 -9.68 8.16 23.25
N LEU A 300 -9.35 8.20 21.96
CA LEU A 300 -10.31 8.46 20.90
C LEU A 300 -10.85 7.13 20.34
N THR A 301 -12.10 7.15 19.92
CA THR A 301 -12.69 6.01 19.21
C THR A 301 -12.04 5.84 17.83
N ARG A 302 -12.13 4.63 17.25
CA ARG A 302 -11.55 4.36 15.93
C ARG A 302 -12.02 5.34 14.85
N TRP A 303 -13.34 5.61 14.79
CA TRP A 303 -13.87 6.53 13.78
C TRP A 303 -13.36 7.98 13.95
N GLN A 304 -13.16 8.44 15.21
CA GLN A 304 -12.57 9.76 15.50
C GLN A 304 -11.11 9.81 15.05
N ASN A 305 -10.33 8.76 15.34
CA ASN A 305 -8.96 8.64 14.86
C ASN A 305 -8.90 8.62 13.34
N THR A 306 -9.80 7.88 12.67
CA THR A 306 -9.90 7.86 11.19
C THR A 306 -10.26 9.23 10.62
N LEU A 307 -11.17 9.97 11.28
CA LEU A 307 -11.52 11.34 10.87
C LEU A 307 -10.33 12.30 11.01
N CYS A 308 -9.57 12.21 12.10
CA CYS A 308 -8.33 13.00 12.26
C CYS A 308 -7.34 12.69 11.14
N CYS A 309 -7.17 11.42 10.77
CA CYS A 309 -6.34 11.02 9.65
C CYS A 309 -6.85 11.59 8.32
N ALA A 310 -8.17 11.55 8.07
CA ALA A 310 -8.75 12.11 6.85
C ALA A 310 -8.49 13.61 6.73
N ILE A 311 -8.70 14.38 7.80
CA ILE A 311 -8.45 15.83 7.83
C ILE A 311 -6.96 16.11 7.57
N ALA A 312 -6.05 15.41 8.26
CA ALA A 312 -4.62 15.59 8.07
C ALA A 312 -4.16 15.23 6.66
N GLY A 313 -4.66 14.12 6.11
CA GLY A 313 -4.31 13.69 4.75
C GLY A 313 -4.85 14.61 3.66
N ILE A 314 -6.07 15.14 3.82
CA ILE A 314 -6.61 16.17 2.91
C ILE A 314 -5.75 17.44 2.98
N ALA A 315 -5.32 17.85 4.17
CA ALA A 315 -4.41 19.00 4.31
C ALA A 315 -3.08 18.75 3.59
N MET A 316 -2.48 17.57 3.72
CA MET A 316 -1.26 17.18 2.98
C MET A 316 -1.50 17.19 1.46
N ALA A 317 -2.64 16.72 0.98
CA ALA A 317 -3.00 16.77 -0.45
C ALA A 317 -3.11 18.22 -0.95
N LEU A 318 -3.71 19.12 -0.17
CA LEU A 318 -3.80 20.55 -0.50
C LEU A 318 -2.43 21.26 -0.52
N MET A 319 -1.42 20.70 0.17
CA MET A 319 -0.04 21.18 0.18
C MET A 319 0.78 20.70 -1.02
N GLY A 320 0.26 19.78 -1.87
CA GLY A 320 0.92 19.34 -3.09
C GLY A 320 1.93 18.21 -2.89
N ILE A 321 1.57 17.16 -2.17
CA ILE A 321 2.46 16.00 -1.90
C ILE A 321 2.89 15.27 -3.17
N THR A 322 2.08 15.30 -4.24
CA THR A 322 2.41 14.62 -5.51
C THR A 322 3.65 15.18 -6.18
N GLY A 323 3.99 16.45 -5.96
CA GLY A 323 5.24 17.05 -6.41
C GLY A 323 6.50 16.40 -5.82
N HIS A 324 6.36 15.63 -4.74
CA HIS A 324 7.45 14.93 -4.05
C HIS A 324 7.30 13.39 -4.10
N LEU A 325 6.50 12.87 -5.04
CA LEU A 325 6.14 11.45 -5.11
C LEU A 325 7.37 10.52 -5.11
N GLN A 326 8.38 10.81 -5.95
CA GLN A 326 9.59 9.98 -6.01
C GLN A 326 10.34 9.94 -4.67
N THR A 327 10.49 11.08 -4.02
CA THR A 327 11.11 11.16 -2.68
C THR A 327 10.30 10.38 -1.65
N TRP A 328 8.97 10.47 -1.73
CA TRP A 328 8.06 9.73 -0.86
C TRP A 328 8.22 8.21 -1.03
N LEU A 329 8.24 7.71 -2.26
CA LEU A 329 8.45 6.29 -2.55
C LEU A 329 9.79 5.78 -2.02
N ASN A 330 10.85 6.56 -2.18
CA ASN A 330 12.18 6.22 -1.63
C ASN A 330 12.17 6.15 -0.09
N ILE A 331 11.50 7.10 0.57
CA ILE A 331 11.33 7.08 2.03
C ILE A 331 10.60 5.81 2.48
N LEU A 332 9.55 5.39 1.76
CA LEU A 332 8.82 4.16 2.08
C LEU A 332 9.70 2.93 1.96
N VAL A 333 10.51 2.82 0.92
CA VAL A 333 11.47 1.70 0.76
C VAL A 333 12.47 1.68 1.91
N VAL A 334 13.06 2.84 2.24
CA VAL A 334 14.12 2.94 3.25
C VAL A 334 13.62 2.64 4.66
N ILE A 335 12.38 3.03 5.00
CA ILE A 335 11.85 2.92 6.37
C ILE A 335 10.96 1.68 6.54
N ILE A 336 10.05 1.44 5.60
CA ILE A 336 9.04 0.39 5.77
C ILE A 336 9.59 -1.00 5.46
N ALA A 337 10.50 -1.12 4.48
CA ALA A 337 11.07 -2.42 4.13
C ALA A 337 11.79 -3.09 5.32
N PRO A 338 12.74 -2.43 6.03
CA PRO A 338 13.40 -3.05 7.17
C PRO A 338 12.44 -3.34 8.34
N LEU A 339 11.44 -2.49 8.58
CA LEU A 339 10.39 -2.77 9.57
C LEU A 339 9.64 -4.06 9.23
N LEU A 340 9.25 -4.23 7.96
CA LEU A 340 8.62 -5.46 7.50
C LEU A 340 9.54 -6.67 7.71
N GLY A 341 10.84 -6.53 7.46
CA GLY A 341 11.83 -7.58 7.70
C GLY A 341 11.87 -8.04 9.16
N VAL A 342 11.89 -7.10 10.10
CA VAL A 342 11.81 -7.41 11.54
C VAL A 342 10.49 -8.06 11.92
N PHE A 343 9.36 -7.59 11.34
CA PHE A 343 8.04 -8.17 11.58
C PHE A 343 7.96 -9.62 11.09
N LEU A 344 8.40 -9.89 9.86
CA LEU A 344 8.41 -11.24 9.30
C LEU A 344 9.33 -12.17 10.09
N ALA A 345 10.51 -11.72 10.46
CA ALA A 345 11.45 -12.50 11.28
C ALA A 345 10.87 -12.84 12.66
N HIS A 346 10.19 -11.88 13.29
CA HIS A 346 9.52 -12.12 14.57
C HIS A 346 8.41 -13.17 14.42
N GLN A 347 7.56 -13.01 13.41
CA GLN A 347 6.42 -13.90 13.17
C GLN A 347 6.85 -15.34 12.84
N LEU A 348 7.88 -15.50 12.03
CA LEU A 348 8.32 -16.81 11.55
C LEU A 348 9.16 -17.56 12.58
N VAL A 349 10.05 -16.85 13.29
CA VAL A 349 11.11 -17.45 14.09
C VAL A 349 10.95 -17.16 15.58
N VAL A 350 10.90 -15.88 15.98
CA VAL A 350 10.96 -15.48 17.40
C VAL A 350 9.69 -15.84 18.16
N LYS A 351 8.52 -15.43 17.64
CA LYS A 351 7.16 -15.73 18.12
C LYS A 351 6.84 -15.34 19.58
N LYS A 352 7.82 -15.01 20.40
CA LYS A 352 7.66 -14.61 21.82
C LYS A 352 7.62 -13.09 21.94
N ALA A 353 6.63 -12.55 22.67
CA ALA A 353 6.53 -11.11 22.94
C ALA A 353 7.76 -10.61 23.74
N TRP A 354 8.23 -9.42 23.39
CA TRP A 354 9.29 -8.76 24.18
C TRP A 354 8.73 -8.30 25.53
N PRO A 355 9.35 -8.68 26.66
CA PRO A 355 8.80 -8.40 27.97
C PRO A 355 9.02 -6.97 28.46
N GLY A 356 9.99 -6.25 27.86
CA GLY A 356 10.38 -4.91 28.31
C GLY A 356 9.61 -3.77 27.64
N ARG A 357 9.84 -2.55 28.12
CA ARG A 357 9.25 -1.33 27.56
C ARG A 357 9.80 -0.99 26.17
N ILE A 358 11.07 -1.27 25.92
CA ILE A 358 11.78 -0.99 24.64
C ILE A 358 12.64 -2.20 24.28
N ASN A 359 12.54 -2.67 23.05
CA ASN A 359 13.42 -3.66 22.47
C ASN A 359 14.49 -2.99 21.62
N TYR A 360 15.63 -2.70 22.22
CA TYR A 360 16.76 -2.08 21.52
C TYR A 360 17.32 -2.96 20.40
N TRP A 361 17.18 -4.29 20.48
CA TRP A 361 17.62 -5.22 19.44
C TRP A 361 16.77 -5.09 18.17
N ALA A 362 15.45 -4.92 18.33
CA ALA A 362 14.56 -4.66 17.20
C ALA A 362 14.84 -3.29 16.55
N LEU A 363 15.11 -2.26 17.35
CA LEU A 363 15.50 -0.95 16.84
C LEU A 363 16.83 -1.00 16.09
N LEU A 364 17.84 -1.68 16.65
CA LEU A 364 19.16 -1.85 16.01
C LEU A 364 19.03 -2.62 14.70
N ALA A 365 18.26 -3.70 14.68
CA ALA A 365 18.01 -4.48 13.45
C ALA A 365 17.30 -3.64 12.38
N THR A 366 16.32 -2.83 12.77
CA THR A 366 15.66 -1.89 11.84
C THR A 366 16.66 -0.88 11.30
N LEU A 367 17.51 -0.30 12.16
CA LEU A 367 18.53 0.67 11.76
C LEU A 367 19.55 0.05 10.79
N THR A 368 20.01 -1.19 11.04
CA THR A 368 20.91 -1.88 10.09
C THR A 368 20.26 -2.11 8.74
N GLY A 369 18.95 -2.42 8.70
CA GLY A 369 18.19 -2.51 7.47
C GLY A 369 18.05 -1.16 6.74
N ILE A 370 17.80 -0.06 7.47
CA ILE A 370 17.78 1.30 6.91
C ILE A 370 19.13 1.64 6.27
N ILE A 371 20.24 1.42 7.00
CA ILE A 371 21.58 1.66 6.48
C ILE A 371 21.84 0.83 5.23
N SER A 372 21.44 -0.45 5.22
CA SER A 372 21.61 -1.31 4.06
C SER A 372 20.82 -0.81 2.85
N ALA A 373 19.58 -0.32 3.04
CA ALA A 373 18.77 0.25 1.97
C ALA A 373 19.45 1.48 1.31
N CYS A 374 20.20 2.27 2.11
CA CYS A 374 20.92 3.44 1.60
C CYS A 374 22.26 3.11 0.92
N ILE A 375 22.91 1.99 1.28
CA ILE A 375 24.26 1.65 0.80
C ILE A 375 24.23 0.68 -0.39
N ILE A 376 23.22 -0.20 -0.45
CA ILE A 376 23.12 -1.20 -1.51
C ILE A 376 22.91 -0.49 -2.86
N PRO A 377 23.78 -0.77 -3.86
CA PRO A 377 23.68 -0.15 -5.16
C PRO A 377 22.33 -0.40 -5.83
N GLU A 378 21.85 0.55 -6.62
CA GLU A 378 20.57 0.48 -7.33
C GLU A 378 20.45 -0.69 -8.33
N TYR A 379 21.58 -1.31 -8.69
CA TYR A 379 21.58 -2.55 -9.49
C TYR A 379 20.86 -3.69 -8.78
N PHE A 380 20.89 -3.70 -7.46
CA PHE A 380 20.21 -4.70 -6.61
C PHE A 380 18.85 -4.18 -6.14
N ILE A 381 17.99 -5.11 -5.73
CA ILE A 381 16.70 -4.80 -5.13
C ILE A 381 16.93 -4.43 -3.65
N SER A 382 17.30 -3.17 -3.39
CA SER A 382 17.70 -2.69 -2.05
C SER A 382 16.61 -2.93 -1.01
N SER A 383 15.32 -2.82 -1.39
CA SER A 383 14.18 -3.13 -0.52
C SER A 383 14.19 -4.59 -0.03
N LEU A 384 14.44 -5.55 -0.92
CA LEU A 384 14.50 -6.97 -0.56
C LEU A 384 15.69 -7.27 0.34
N PHE A 385 16.87 -6.74 0.01
CA PHE A 385 18.06 -6.89 0.85
C PHE A 385 17.86 -6.25 2.23
N SER A 386 17.23 -5.09 2.32
CA SER A 386 16.91 -4.42 3.57
C SER A 386 15.97 -5.26 4.45
N ILE A 387 14.92 -5.87 3.86
CA ILE A 387 14.03 -6.81 4.54
C ILE A 387 14.83 -7.99 5.12
N LEU A 388 15.66 -8.62 4.29
CA LEU A 388 16.45 -9.81 4.68
C LEU A 388 17.48 -9.47 5.75
N ILE A 389 18.24 -8.39 5.58
CA ILE A 389 19.28 -7.98 6.52
C ILE A 389 18.67 -7.64 7.87
N ALA A 390 17.62 -6.81 7.90
CA ALA A 390 16.93 -6.46 9.14
C ALA A 390 16.37 -7.69 9.85
N GLY A 391 15.75 -8.60 9.11
CA GLY A 391 15.21 -9.85 9.66
C GLY A 391 16.29 -10.77 10.23
N ILE A 392 17.36 -11.02 9.49
CA ILE A 392 18.48 -11.88 9.93
C ILE A 392 19.18 -11.28 11.14
N VAL A 393 19.47 -9.97 11.12
CA VAL A 393 20.11 -9.28 12.25
C VAL A 393 19.22 -9.37 13.48
N TYR A 394 17.91 -9.16 13.33
CA TYR A 394 16.95 -9.29 14.44
C TYR A 394 16.98 -10.68 15.07
N ILE A 395 16.91 -11.75 14.27
CA ILE A 395 16.96 -13.13 14.76
C ILE A 395 18.26 -13.38 15.51
N LYS A 396 19.41 -12.98 14.94
CA LYS A 396 20.73 -13.17 15.57
C LYS A 396 20.84 -12.42 16.91
N LEU A 397 20.40 -11.17 16.97
CA LEU A 397 20.45 -10.37 18.18
C LEU A 397 19.55 -10.93 19.29
N ILE A 398 18.35 -11.39 18.96
CA ILE A 398 17.47 -12.05 19.93
C ILE A 398 18.06 -13.36 20.43
N TRP A 399 18.67 -14.17 19.54
CA TRP A 399 19.33 -15.41 19.94
C TRP A 399 20.53 -15.17 20.88
N ILE A 400 21.38 -14.18 20.57
CA ILE A 400 22.51 -13.76 21.42
C ILE A 400 21.98 -13.29 22.78
N SER A 401 20.97 -12.44 22.79
CA SER A 401 20.34 -11.90 23.99
C SER A 401 19.78 -13.02 24.90
N ALA A 402 19.15 -14.03 24.31
CA ALA A 402 18.65 -15.20 25.04
C ALA A 402 19.80 -16.03 25.64
N LYS A 403 20.86 -16.28 24.85
CA LYS A 403 22.04 -17.05 25.29
C LYS A 403 22.76 -16.42 26.48
N PHE A 404 22.81 -15.10 26.58
CA PHE A 404 23.48 -14.37 27.66
C PHE A 404 22.51 -13.92 28.77
N GLY A 405 21.24 -14.37 28.77
CA GLY A 405 20.26 -14.05 29.81
C GLY A 405 19.84 -12.57 29.86
N ILE A 406 20.14 -11.80 28.80
CA ILE A 406 19.91 -10.34 28.75
C ILE A 406 18.44 -10.01 28.47
N SER A 407 17.69 -10.95 27.88
CA SER A 407 16.37 -10.66 27.32
C SER A 407 15.17 -11.06 28.19
N GLY A 408 15.37 -11.82 29.28
CA GLY A 408 14.23 -12.41 30.01
C GLY A 408 13.32 -13.31 29.16
N LEU A 409 13.80 -13.77 28.01
CA LEU A 409 13.09 -14.63 27.05
C LEU A 409 13.37 -16.13 27.26
N THR A 410 14.07 -16.49 28.34
CA THR A 410 14.39 -17.88 28.73
C THR A 410 13.16 -18.59 29.29
#